data_bae588b5f49abaa20c2ce2f93e30fa45
#
_entry.id   bae588b5f49abaa20c2ce2f93e30fa45
#
_cell.length_a   1.000
_cell.length_b   1.000
_cell.length_c   1.000
_cell.angle_alpha   90.00
_cell.angle_beta   90.00
_cell.angle_gamma   90.00
#
_symmetry.space_group_name_H-M   'P 1'
#
loop_
_entity.id
_entity.type
_entity.pdbx_description
1 polymer ?
#
loop_
_entity_poly.entity_id
_entity_poly.type
_entity_poly.pdbx_seq_one_letter_code
_entity_poly.pdbx_strand_id
1 'polypeptide(L)'
;MPDLVCHLLPGLAAADPSSGTEPKTEPERETAYIFRPVALKKVAHHPDGVLWPRQHPGGSEALPVVLLEVQMHADRRFHRRLGAETFRLLQQHEEVAHLQVLVLLAHQRLALGSNQPRLLRRFLEHDVTWVDLAALARRADLDPLLALLTLPVQKEPDLGPCAQRIVALRPDLIELIVPILSERFQGLSPTQIMATLGISKDFWRHTRAFQDILAEGRQEGVELGRQEGREEGRELGLEEGRRREASALALRQLERRCGLLDVPTSSRIEALSLAQLEELALALLEFRGLGDLQAWLEQLEP
;
A
#
# COMPACT_ATOMS: atom_id res chain seq x y z
N MET A 1 -22.06 13.06 -48.39
CA MET A 1 -21.86 12.12 -47.24
C MET A 1 -23.01 12.12 -46.24
N PRO A 2 -23.54 13.26 -45.75
CA PRO A 2 -24.69 13.27 -44.84
C PRO A 2 -25.95 12.62 -45.39
N ASP A 3 -26.26 12.84 -46.67
CA ASP A 3 -27.43 12.26 -47.35
C ASP A 3 -27.37 10.73 -47.44
N LEU A 4 -26.17 10.15 -47.53
CA LEU A 4 -25.98 8.69 -47.58
C LEU A 4 -26.40 8.01 -46.26
N VAL A 5 -26.19 8.66 -45.13
CA VAL A 5 -26.55 8.13 -43.81
C VAL A 5 -28.07 8.02 -43.66
N CYS A 6 -28.80 9.01 -44.15
CA CYS A 6 -30.27 8.99 -44.13
C CYS A 6 -30.86 7.88 -45.01
N HIS A 7 -30.19 7.53 -46.11
CA HIS A 7 -30.61 6.44 -47.01
C HIS A 7 -30.32 5.05 -46.44
N LEU A 8 -29.19 4.89 -45.72
CA LEU A 8 -28.76 3.63 -45.15
C LEU A 8 -29.43 3.31 -43.81
N LEU A 9 -29.90 4.34 -43.09
CA LEU A 9 -30.53 4.22 -41.79
C LEU A 9 -31.88 4.97 -41.74
N PRO A 10 -32.92 4.46 -42.44
CA PRO A 10 -34.19 5.15 -42.60
C PRO A 10 -34.92 5.49 -41.28
N GLY A 11 -34.62 4.78 -40.22
CA GLY A 11 -35.16 5.10 -38.87
C GLY A 11 -34.60 6.38 -38.24
N LEU A 12 -33.54 7.01 -38.79
CA LEU A 12 -32.95 8.26 -38.28
C LEU A 12 -33.54 9.49 -39.03
N ALA A 13 -34.23 9.29 -40.14
CA ALA A 13 -34.84 10.35 -40.90
C ALA A 13 -36.20 10.85 -40.33
N ALA A 14 -36.76 10.20 -39.35
CA ALA A 14 -38.12 10.42 -38.83
C ALA A 14 -38.22 11.38 -37.65
N ALA A 15 -37.24 12.25 -37.42
CA ALA A 15 -37.35 13.30 -36.41
C ALA A 15 -37.58 14.67 -37.06
N ASP A 16 -38.73 14.86 -37.68
CA ASP A 16 -39.19 16.17 -38.10
C ASP A 16 -40.34 16.63 -37.20
N PRO A 17 -40.16 17.61 -36.34
CA PRO A 17 -41.24 18.19 -35.56
C PRO A 17 -41.66 19.50 -36.23
N SER A 18 -42.50 19.48 -37.23
CA SER A 18 -43.23 20.70 -37.53
C SER A 18 -44.44 20.45 -38.42
N SER A 19 -45.57 20.49 -37.75
CA SER A 19 -46.81 20.88 -38.35
C SER A 19 -46.81 22.39 -38.70
N GLY A 20 -47.14 22.72 -39.92
CA GLY A 20 -47.82 23.99 -40.22
C GLY A 20 -47.02 25.06 -40.94
N THR A 21 -47.51 25.38 -42.10
CA THR A 21 -47.46 26.61 -42.89
C THR A 21 -46.53 26.70 -44.12
N GLU A 22 -47.18 26.64 -45.27
CA GLU A 22 -46.94 27.22 -46.58
C GLU A 22 -45.54 27.23 -47.27
N PRO A 23 -45.51 27.01 -48.57
CA PRO A 23 -44.29 26.79 -49.35
C PRO A 23 -43.63 28.12 -49.71
N LYS A 24 -42.46 28.34 -49.23
CA LYS A 24 -41.53 29.34 -49.78
C LYS A 24 -40.24 28.60 -50.17
N THR A 25 -39.90 28.80 -51.49
CA THR A 25 -38.59 28.65 -52.14
C THR A 25 -37.64 27.68 -51.45
N GLU A 26 -37.19 26.65 -52.19
CA GLU A 26 -36.23 25.64 -51.75
C GLU A 26 -35.13 26.23 -50.85
N PRO A 27 -35.14 25.99 -49.54
CA PRO A 27 -33.96 26.18 -48.76
C PRO A 27 -33.10 24.91 -48.94
N GLU A 28 -31.81 25.11 -49.12
CA GLU A 28 -30.81 24.07 -48.94
C GLU A 28 -31.21 23.26 -47.72
N ARG A 29 -31.56 21.98 -47.89
CA ARG A 29 -31.87 21.07 -46.80
C ARG A 29 -30.63 20.98 -45.94
N GLU A 30 -30.61 21.72 -44.84
CA GLU A 30 -29.60 21.53 -43.81
C GLU A 30 -29.64 20.06 -43.40
N THR A 31 -28.59 19.32 -43.74
CA THR A 31 -28.50 17.92 -43.40
C THR A 31 -28.40 17.77 -41.87
N ALA A 32 -29.21 16.90 -41.29
CA ALA A 32 -29.24 16.62 -39.85
C ALA A 32 -27.90 16.11 -39.30
N TYR A 33 -26.90 15.87 -40.15
CA TYR A 33 -25.61 15.31 -39.79
C TYR A 33 -24.47 16.18 -40.27
N ILE A 34 -23.49 16.38 -39.34
CA ILE A 34 -22.22 17.06 -39.63
C ILE A 34 -21.12 16.02 -39.53
N PHE A 35 -20.26 15.92 -40.55
CA PHE A 35 -19.07 15.09 -40.46
C PHE A 35 -18.03 15.78 -39.55
N ARG A 36 -17.66 15.12 -38.47
CA ARG A 36 -16.57 15.54 -37.57
C ARG A 36 -15.56 14.40 -37.46
N PRO A 37 -14.34 14.55 -37.97
CA PRO A 37 -13.29 13.58 -37.73
C PRO A 37 -12.93 13.58 -36.23
N VAL A 38 -13.08 12.45 -35.56
CA VAL A 38 -12.75 12.30 -34.15
C VAL A 38 -11.62 11.28 -34.01
N ALA A 39 -10.46 11.72 -33.50
CA ALA A 39 -9.40 10.83 -33.12
C ALA A 39 -9.70 10.26 -31.73
N LEU A 40 -9.74 8.94 -31.61
CA LEU A 40 -9.86 8.26 -30.31
C LEU A 40 -8.50 8.30 -29.61
N LYS A 41 -8.49 8.78 -28.37
CA LYS A 41 -7.27 8.80 -27.55
C LYS A 41 -6.85 7.38 -27.21
N LYS A 42 -5.53 7.12 -27.28
CA LYS A 42 -4.95 5.89 -26.79
C LYS A 42 -4.94 5.94 -25.25
N VAL A 43 -5.85 5.22 -24.62
CA VAL A 43 -5.94 5.10 -23.15
C VAL A 43 -5.58 3.67 -22.78
N ALA A 44 -4.63 3.51 -21.85
CA ALA A 44 -4.38 2.23 -21.23
C ALA A 44 -5.50 1.95 -20.22
N HIS A 45 -6.10 0.77 -20.32
CA HIS A 45 -7.05 0.24 -19.35
C HIS A 45 -6.44 -0.97 -18.67
N HIS A 46 -6.60 -1.05 -17.37
CA HIS A 46 -6.14 -2.18 -16.56
C HIS A 46 -7.37 -2.70 -15.79
N PRO A 47 -8.06 -3.72 -16.33
CA PRO A 47 -9.13 -4.38 -15.58
C PRO A 47 -8.56 -5.04 -14.32
N ASP A 48 -9.39 -5.16 -13.28
CA ASP A 48 -9.00 -5.78 -12.01
C ASP A 48 -8.59 -7.24 -12.21
N GLY A 49 -9.20 -7.93 -13.16
CA GLY A 49 -8.80 -9.28 -13.52
C GLY A 49 -9.36 -9.77 -14.84
N VAL A 50 -8.59 -10.62 -15.53
CA VAL A 50 -9.06 -11.40 -16.66
C VAL A 50 -8.73 -12.86 -16.40
N LEU A 51 -9.75 -13.70 -16.27
CA LEU A 51 -9.60 -15.12 -16.00
C LEU A 51 -9.68 -15.91 -17.31
N TRP A 52 -8.60 -16.58 -17.64
CA TRP A 52 -8.49 -17.44 -18.81
C TRP A 52 -8.77 -18.88 -18.43
N PRO A 53 -9.60 -19.62 -19.22
CA PRO A 53 -9.84 -21.03 -18.97
C PRO A 53 -8.54 -21.82 -19.13
N ARG A 54 -8.26 -22.72 -18.20
CA ARG A 54 -7.20 -23.71 -18.40
C ARG A 54 -7.63 -24.66 -19.49
N GLN A 55 -6.77 -24.90 -20.47
CA GLN A 55 -7.02 -25.92 -21.48
C GLN A 55 -7.08 -27.30 -20.80
N HIS A 56 -8.26 -27.88 -20.76
CA HIS A 56 -8.40 -29.29 -20.37
C HIS A 56 -8.28 -30.18 -21.63
N PRO A 57 -7.34 -31.10 -21.68
CA PRO A 57 -7.32 -32.09 -22.73
C PRO A 57 -8.59 -32.99 -22.59
N GLY A 58 -9.61 -32.76 -23.44
CA GLY A 58 -10.81 -33.56 -23.51
C GLY A 58 -12.14 -32.91 -23.13
N GLY A 59 -12.19 -31.60 -22.84
CA GLY A 59 -13.44 -30.88 -22.50
C GLY A 59 -14.20 -30.39 -23.74
N SER A 60 -15.45 -30.81 -23.87
CA SER A 60 -16.35 -30.56 -25.01
C SER A 60 -16.99 -29.19 -25.06
N GLU A 61 -16.85 -28.34 -24.05
CA GLU A 61 -17.36 -26.96 -24.03
C GLU A 61 -16.25 -25.99 -23.65
N ALA A 62 -15.97 -25.04 -24.53
CA ALA A 62 -15.04 -23.96 -24.25
C ALA A 62 -15.60 -23.06 -23.15
N LEU A 63 -14.96 -23.08 -21.97
CA LEU A 63 -15.29 -22.16 -20.89
C LEU A 63 -15.06 -20.71 -21.35
N PRO A 64 -15.89 -19.76 -20.94
CA PRO A 64 -15.70 -18.35 -21.30
C PRO A 64 -14.45 -17.76 -20.64
N VAL A 65 -13.82 -16.82 -21.29
CA VAL A 65 -12.93 -15.87 -20.63
C VAL A 65 -13.80 -14.98 -19.76
N VAL A 66 -13.37 -14.67 -18.53
CA VAL A 66 -14.13 -13.82 -17.62
C VAL A 66 -13.35 -12.54 -17.36
N LEU A 67 -13.92 -11.39 -17.73
CA LEU A 67 -13.45 -10.08 -17.32
C LEU A 67 -14.10 -9.75 -15.98
N LEU A 68 -13.26 -9.56 -14.95
CA LEU A 68 -13.69 -9.26 -13.58
C LEU A 68 -13.36 -7.81 -13.25
N GLU A 69 -14.35 -7.09 -12.72
CA GLU A 69 -14.21 -5.75 -12.15
C GLU A 69 -14.80 -5.71 -10.74
N VAL A 70 -14.12 -4.99 -9.84
CA VAL A 70 -14.54 -4.80 -8.44
C VAL A 70 -14.76 -3.32 -8.17
N GLN A 71 -16.00 -2.93 -7.94
CA GLN A 71 -16.34 -1.53 -7.75
C GLN A 71 -16.85 -1.26 -6.34
N MET A 72 -15.96 -0.77 -5.48
CA MET A 72 -16.26 -0.49 -4.07
C MET A 72 -16.76 0.94 -3.84
N HIS A 73 -16.40 1.89 -4.70
CA HIS A 73 -16.71 3.31 -4.57
C HIS A 73 -17.49 3.85 -5.76
N ALA A 74 -18.14 5.01 -5.59
CA ALA A 74 -18.86 5.68 -6.66
C ALA A 74 -17.89 6.16 -7.74
N ASP A 75 -18.14 5.77 -8.99
CA ASP A 75 -17.43 6.26 -10.18
C ASP A 75 -18.43 6.52 -11.32
N ARG A 76 -18.74 7.77 -11.58
CA ARG A 76 -19.69 8.17 -12.62
C ARG A 76 -19.25 7.79 -14.04
N ARG A 77 -18.00 7.41 -14.26
CA ARG A 77 -17.45 7.00 -15.55
C ARG A 77 -17.38 5.48 -15.71
N PHE A 78 -17.69 4.73 -14.64
CA PHE A 78 -17.51 3.29 -14.58
C PHE A 78 -18.17 2.56 -15.75
N HIS A 79 -19.45 2.79 -16.03
CA HIS A 79 -20.15 2.12 -17.11
C HIS A 79 -19.48 2.31 -18.48
N ARG A 80 -18.98 3.52 -18.76
CA ARG A 80 -18.28 3.82 -20.03
C ARG A 80 -16.89 3.19 -20.07
N ARG A 81 -16.22 3.15 -18.94
CA ARG A 81 -14.92 2.50 -18.79
C ARG A 81 -15.06 0.99 -19.00
N LEU A 82 -15.98 0.33 -18.30
CA LEU A 82 -16.25 -1.10 -18.43
C LEU A 82 -16.54 -1.49 -19.89
N GLY A 83 -17.41 -0.75 -20.59
CA GLY A 83 -17.65 -0.98 -22.00
C GLY A 83 -16.39 -0.83 -22.86
N ALA A 84 -15.58 0.21 -22.61
CA ALA A 84 -14.33 0.41 -23.36
C ALA A 84 -13.31 -0.71 -23.09
N GLU A 85 -13.19 -1.20 -21.87
CA GLU A 85 -12.31 -2.30 -21.46
C GLU A 85 -12.74 -3.62 -22.12
N THR A 86 -14.03 -3.92 -22.06
CA THR A 86 -14.62 -5.13 -22.64
C THR A 86 -14.35 -5.20 -24.15
N PHE A 87 -14.70 -4.15 -24.90
CA PHE A 87 -14.53 -4.15 -26.35
C PHE A 87 -13.06 -4.06 -26.77
N ARG A 88 -12.21 -3.45 -25.96
CA ARG A 88 -10.77 -3.46 -26.21
C ARG A 88 -10.14 -4.82 -25.97
N LEU A 89 -10.58 -5.57 -24.95
CA LEU A 89 -10.15 -6.94 -24.72
C LEU A 89 -10.46 -7.80 -25.94
N LEU A 90 -11.70 -7.74 -26.47
CA LEU A 90 -12.10 -8.44 -27.68
C LEU A 90 -11.33 -7.99 -28.93
N GLN A 91 -10.95 -6.73 -29.02
CA GLN A 91 -10.14 -6.22 -30.12
C GLN A 91 -8.70 -6.75 -30.11
N GLN A 92 -8.14 -6.94 -28.91
CA GLN A 92 -6.76 -7.40 -28.73
C GLN A 92 -6.61 -8.91 -28.77
N HIS A 93 -7.69 -9.64 -28.51
CA HIS A 93 -7.72 -11.09 -28.36
C HIS A 93 -8.78 -11.70 -29.29
N GLU A 94 -8.43 -11.84 -30.56
CA GLU A 94 -9.33 -12.39 -31.59
C GLU A 94 -9.70 -13.86 -31.33
N GLU A 95 -8.88 -14.56 -30.54
CA GLU A 95 -9.12 -15.95 -30.12
C GLU A 95 -10.26 -16.11 -29.10
N VAL A 96 -10.74 -15.02 -28.48
CA VAL A 96 -11.81 -15.06 -27.48
C VAL A 96 -13.17 -15.15 -28.16
N ALA A 97 -13.68 -16.39 -28.28
CA ALA A 97 -15.02 -16.64 -28.82
C ALA A 97 -16.15 -16.36 -27.80
N HIS A 98 -15.89 -16.61 -26.51
CA HIS A 98 -16.87 -16.44 -25.44
C HIS A 98 -16.28 -15.61 -24.32
N LEU A 99 -16.87 -14.46 -24.04
CA LEU A 99 -16.51 -13.53 -22.96
C LEU A 99 -17.69 -13.35 -22.02
N GLN A 100 -17.44 -13.47 -20.73
CA GLN A 100 -18.38 -13.12 -19.67
C GLN A 100 -17.82 -11.94 -18.88
N VAL A 101 -18.66 -10.92 -18.64
CA VAL A 101 -18.27 -9.76 -17.81
C VAL A 101 -18.92 -9.90 -16.44
N LEU A 102 -18.11 -9.93 -15.40
CA LEU A 102 -18.52 -10.05 -14.01
C LEU A 102 -18.11 -8.81 -13.23
N VAL A 103 -19.10 -8.14 -12.61
CA VAL A 103 -18.85 -6.96 -11.79
C VAL A 103 -19.30 -7.21 -10.36
N LEU A 104 -18.36 -7.08 -9.41
CA LEU A 104 -18.64 -7.12 -7.98
C LEU A 104 -18.84 -5.68 -7.50
N LEU A 105 -20.03 -5.39 -6.96
CA LEU A 105 -20.37 -4.08 -6.42
C LEU A 105 -20.41 -4.10 -4.90
N ALA A 106 -19.90 -3.06 -4.25
CA ALA A 106 -20.14 -2.91 -2.81
C ALA A 106 -21.64 -2.94 -2.48
N HIS A 107 -22.46 -2.22 -3.27
CA HIS A 107 -23.93 -2.27 -3.21
C HIS A 107 -24.54 -1.67 -4.50
N GLN A 108 -25.78 -2.07 -4.83
CA GLN A 108 -26.50 -1.64 -6.05
C GLN A 108 -26.77 -0.13 -6.15
N ARG A 109 -26.68 0.62 -5.05
CA ARG A 109 -26.96 2.07 -5.03
C ARG A 109 -25.72 2.92 -5.36
N LEU A 110 -24.60 2.31 -5.75
CA LEU A 110 -23.43 3.05 -6.18
C LEU A 110 -23.74 3.92 -7.40
N ALA A 111 -23.27 5.16 -7.37
CA ALA A 111 -23.40 6.08 -8.50
C ALA A 111 -22.34 5.74 -9.58
N LEU A 112 -22.71 4.89 -10.53
CA LEU A 112 -21.82 4.37 -11.59
C LEU A 112 -21.96 5.09 -12.94
N GLY A 113 -22.74 6.15 -12.95
CA GLY A 113 -23.05 6.94 -14.15
C GLY A 113 -24.52 6.82 -14.57
N SER A 114 -25.00 7.89 -15.17
CA SER A 114 -26.36 8.01 -15.70
C SER A 114 -26.33 8.36 -17.19
N ASN A 115 -27.50 8.35 -17.83
CA ASN A 115 -27.67 8.73 -19.24
C ASN A 115 -26.78 7.94 -20.21
N GLN A 116 -26.79 6.62 -20.08
CA GLN A 116 -26.03 5.75 -20.98
C GLN A 116 -26.67 5.70 -22.37
N PRO A 117 -25.86 5.76 -23.46
CA PRO A 117 -26.34 5.51 -24.81
C PRO A 117 -27.03 4.15 -24.90
N ARG A 118 -28.03 4.01 -25.78
CA ARG A 118 -28.84 2.80 -25.94
C ARG A 118 -27.98 1.53 -26.08
N LEU A 119 -26.90 1.63 -26.89
CA LEU A 119 -25.99 0.50 -27.10
C LEU A 119 -25.32 0.06 -25.78
N LEU A 120 -24.75 1.01 -25.04
CA LEU A 120 -24.05 0.72 -23.76
C LEU A 120 -25.05 0.20 -22.71
N ARG A 121 -26.26 0.77 -22.66
CA ARG A 121 -27.31 0.30 -21.73
C ARG A 121 -27.66 -1.17 -21.99
N ARG A 122 -27.87 -1.53 -23.27
CA ARG A 122 -28.16 -2.92 -23.65
C ARG A 122 -27.05 -3.88 -23.23
N PHE A 123 -25.79 -3.50 -23.47
CA PHE A 123 -24.63 -4.26 -22.99
C PHE A 123 -24.65 -4.45 -21.48
N LEU A 124 -24.86 -3.39 -20.69
CA LEU A 124 -24.87 -3.44 -19.22
C LEU A 124 -26.05 -4.28 -18.66
N GLU A 125 -27.17 -4.33 -19.37
CA GLU A 125 -28.37 -5.05 -18.96
C GLU A 125 -28.31 -6.54 -19.31
N HIS A 126 -27.68 -6.92 -20.42
CA HIS A 126 -27.76 -8.27 -20.96
C HIS A 126 -26.45 -9.05 -20.91
N ASP A 127 -25.30 -8.35 -21.01
CA ASP A 127 -24.00 -8.99 -21.19
C ASP A 127 -23.10 -8.86 -19.94
N VAL A 128 -23.57 -8.17 -18.88
CA VAL A 128 -22.85 -7.98 -17.62
C VAL A 128 -23.57 -8.66 -16.48
N THR A 129 -22.87 -9.51 -15.76
CA THR A 129 -23.33 -10.13 -14.50
C THR A 129 -22.95 -9.22 -13.33
N TRP A 130 -23.96 -8.72 -12.62
CA TRP A 130 -23.79 -7.83 -11.47
C TRP A 130 -23.99 -8.59 -10.17
N VAL A 131 -23.00 -8.51 -9.27
CA VAL A 131 -23.06 -9.11 -7.93
C VAL A 131 -23.03 -8.02 -6.87
N ASP A 132 -24.10 -7.86 -6.11
CA ASP A 132 -24.21 -6.95 -4.97
C ASP A 132 -23.65 -7.64 -3.72
N LEU A 133 -22.46 -7.23 -3.29
CA LEU A 133 -21.78 -7.80 -2.12
C LEU A 133 -22.56 -7.52 -0.82
N ALA A 134 -23.20 -6.36 -0.68
CA ALA A 134 -24.01 -6.06 0.50
C ALA A 134 -25.30 -6.88 0.57
N ALA A 135 -25.88 -7.24 -0.58
CA ALA A 135 -26.98 -8.17 -0.64
C ALA A 135 -26.52 -9.61 -0.33
N LEU A 136 -25.38 -10.00 -0.87
CA LEU A 136 -24.76 -11.30 -0.62
C LEU A 136 -24.40 -11.48 0.86
N ALA A 137 -23.84 -10.45 1.50
CA ALA A 137 -23.46 -10.45 2.92
C ALA A 137 -24.61 -10.76 3.90
N ARG A 138 -25.87 -10.56 3.46
CA ARG A 138 -27.06 -10.85 4.27
C ARG A 138 -27.46 -12.32 4.30
N ARG A 139 -26.86 -13.14 3.46
CA ARG A 139 -27.16 -14.57 3.41
C ARG A 139 -26.40 -15.32 4.51
N ALA A 140 -27.11 -16.16 5.24
CA ALA A 140 -26.51 -16.92 6.35
C ALA A 140 -25.73 -18.16 5.88
N ASP A 141 -26.05 -18.67 4.69
CA ASP A 141 -25.58 -19.96 4.14
C ASP A 141 -24.46 -19.82 3.10
N LEU A 142 -23.71 -18.72 3.15
CA LEU A 142 -22.64 -18.48 2.19
C LEU A 142 -21.49 -19.47 2.34
N ASP A 143 -21.03 -19.96 1.20
CA ASP A 143 -19.72 -20.62 1.09
C ASP A 143 -18.61 -19.68 1.63
N PRO A 144 -17.61 -20.19 2.37
CA PRO A 144 -16.53 -19.38 2.94
C PRO A 144 -15.80 -18.48 1.95
N LEU A 145 -15.60 -18.90 0.68
CA LEU A 145 -14.98 -18.06 -0.36
C LEU A 145 -15.87 -16.86 -0.72
N LEU A 146 -17.17 -17.10 -0.86
CA LEU A 146 -18.12 -16.00 -1.11
C LEU A 146 -18.26 -15.09 0.11
N ALA A 147 -18.26 -15.65 1.32
CA ALA A 147 -18.27 -14.88 2.55
C ALA A 147 -17.03 -13.98 2.66
N LEU A 148 -15.85 -14.47 2.26
CA LEU A 148 -14.60 -13.70 2.23
C LEU A 148 -14.72 -12.45 1.35
N LEU A 149 -15.32 -12.55 0.16
CA LEU A 149 -15.54 -11.41 -0.73
C LEU A 149 -16.48 -10.35 -0.13
N THR A 150 -17.33 -10.73 0.83
CA THR A 150 -18.24 -9.78 1.49
C THR A 150 -17.65 -9.04 2.67
N LEU A 151 -16.47 -9.40 3.17
CA LEU A 151 -15.83 -8.77 4.34
C LEU A 151 -15.70 -7.24 4.23
N PRO A 152 -15.32 -6.66 3.09
CA PRO A 152 -15.20 -5.20 2.97
C PRO A 152 -16.51 -4.44 3.19
N VAL A 153 -17.65 -5.09 2.93
CA VAL A 153 -18.99 -4.48 3.01
C VAL A 153 -19.79 -4.92 4.24
N GLN A 154 -19.25 -5.83 5.04
CA GLN A 154 -19.87 -6.26 6.30
C GLN A 154 -20.02 -5.10 7.27
N LYS A 155 -21.12 -5.08 8.03
CA LYS A 155 -21.28 -4.13 9.14
C LYS A 155 -20.30 -4.49 10.26
N GLU A 156 -19.88 -3.50 11.04
CA GLU A 156 -18.92 -3.70 12.13
C GLU A 156 -19.29 -4.85 13.10
N PRO A 157 -20.53 -4.94 13.61
CA PRO A 157 -20.88 -6.03 14.52
C PRO A 157 -20.85 -7.42 13.89
N ASP A 158 -21.02 -7.53 12.57
CA ASP A 158 -21.08 -8.79 11.84
C ASP A 158 -19.72 -9.23 11.29
N LEU A 159 -18.77 -8.31 11.19
CA LEU A 159 -17.49 -8.51 10.53
C LEU A 159 -16.63 -9.57 11.26
N GLY A 160 -16.46 -9.43 12.56
CA GLY A 160 -15.70 -10.38 13.38
C GLY A 160 -16.26 -11.79 13.33
N PRO A 161 -17.58 -11.99 13.65
CA PRO A 161 -18.23 -13.29 13.54
C PRO A 161 -18.13 -13.90 12.13
N CYS A 162 -18.26 -13.11 11.07
CA CYS A 162 -18.11 -13.58 9.70
C CYS A 162 -16.68 -14.09 9.44
N ALA A 163 -15.66 -13.29 9.79
CA ALA A 163 -14.26 -13.67 9.61
C ALA A 163 -13.89 -14.93 10.42
N GLN A 164 -14.33 -15.03 11.66
CA GLN A 164 -14.11 -16.22 12.51
C GLN A 164 -14.75 -17.48 11.90
N ARG A 165 -15.97 -17.36 11.37
CA ARG A 165 -16.64 -18.48 10.69
C ARG A 165 -15.89 -18.91 9.43
N ILE A 166 -15.36 -17.98 8.63
CA ILE A 166 -14.54 -18.29 7.45
C ILE A 166 -13.32 -19.10 7.87
N VAL A 167 -12.57 -18.63 8.87
CA VAL A 167 -11.34 -19.29 9.35
C VAL A 167 -11.65 -20.66 9.97
N ALA A 168 -12.76 -20.82 10.67
CA ALA A 168 -13.16 -22.09 11.25
C ALA A 168 -13.48 -23.16 10.18
N LEU A 169 -14.11 -22.76 9.08
CA LEU A 169 -14.48 -23.67 7.98
C LEU A 169 -13.35 -23.87 6.95
N ARG A 170 -12.55 -22.82 6.71
CA ARG A 170 -11.48 -22.80 5.73
C ARG A 170 -10.27 -22.03 6.28
N PRO A 171 -9.43 -22.71 7.10
CA PRO A 171 -8.25 -22.06 7.72
C PRO A 171 -7.26 -21.50 6.71
N ASP A 172 -7.19 -22.07 5.51
CA ASP A 172 -6.35 -21.64 4.39
C ASP A 172 -6.69 -20.22 3.89
N LEU A 173 -7.94 -19.75 4.09
CA LEU A 173 -8.37 -18.42 3.67
C LEU A 173 -7.92 -17.29 4.60
N ILE A 174 -7.33 -17.61 5.73
CA ILE A 174 -6.88 -16.60 6.72
C ILE A 174 -5.85 -15.62 6.12
N GLU A 175 -5.01 -16.08 5.21
CA GLU A 175 -4.00 -15.26 4.53
C GLU A 175 -4.59 -14.17 3.64
N LEU A 176 -5.84 -14.35 3.19
CA LEU A 176 -6.53 -13.41 2.31
C LEU A 176 -7.31 -12.33 3.09
N ILE A 177 -7.56 -12.53 4.39
CA ILE A 177 -8.38 -11.62 5.19
C ILE A 177 -7.73 -10.24 5.30
N VAL A 178 -6.43 -10.16 5.64
CA VAL A 178 -5.71 -8.89 5.79
C VAL A 178 -5.65 -8.11 4.49
N PRO A 179 -5.21 -8.68 3.35
CA PRO A 179 -5.20 -7.96 2.08
C PRO A 179 -6.58 -7.42 1.68
N ILE A 180 -7.64 -8.20 1.85
CA ILE A 180 -9.01 -7.81 1.50
C ILE A 180 -9.52 -6.66 2.38
N LEU A 181 -9.10 -6.60 3.63
CA LEU A 181 -9.54 -5.57 4.59
C LEU A 181 -8.58 -4.39 4.72
N SER A 182 -7.43 -4.41 4.05
CA SER A 182 -6.40 -3.38 4.18
C SER A 182 -6.91 -1.96 3.85
N GLU A 183 -7.73 -1.82 2.82
CA GLU A 183 -8.33 -0.52 2.47
C GLU A 183 -9.34 -0.03 3.51
N ARG A 184 -10.09 -0.95 4.11
CA ARG A 184 -11.08 -0.61 5.13
C ARG A 184 -10.43 -0.17 6.44
N PHE A 185 -9.31 -0.77 6.79
CA PHE A 185 -8.57 -0.54 8.03
C PHE A 185 -7.24 0.18 7.78
N GLN A 186 -7.27 1.26 7.01
CA GLN A 186 -6.08 2.06 6.74
C GLN A 186 -5.42 2.51 8.06
N GLY A 187 -4.11 2.29 8.15
CA GLY A 187 -3.31 2.66 9.33
C GLY A 187 -3.30 1.62 10.45
N LEU A 188 -4.05 0.52 10.34
CA LEU A 188 -3.91 -0.60 11.26
C LEU A 188 -2.90 -1.63 10.75
N SER A 189 -2.06 -2.14 11.65
CA SER A 189 -1.20 -3.27 11.33
C SER A 189 -2.01 -4.55 11.13
N PRO A 190 -1.49 -5.54 10.40
CA PRO A 190 -2.13 -6.85 10.25
C PRO A 190 -2.52 -7.49 11.57
N THR A 191 -1.68 -7.36 12.59
CA THR A 191 -1.95 -7.85 13.96
C THR A 191 -3.16 -7.15 14.58
N GLN A 192 -3.28 -5.83 14.40
CA GLN A 192 -4.43 -5.06 14.91
C GLN A 192 -5.72 -5.40 14.16
N ILE A 193 -5.66 -5.62 12.85
CA ILE A 193 -6.81 -6.07 12.05
C ILE A 193 -7.31 -7.42 12.59
N MET A 194 -6.43 -8.40 12.75
CA MET A 194 -6.78 -9.72 13.27
C MET A 194 -7.35 -9.65 14.69
N ALA A 195 -6.78 -8.82 15.57
CA ALA A 195 -7.30 -8.60 16.91
C ALA A 195 -8.72 -7.99 16.89
N THR A 196 -8.97 -7.00 16.00
CA THR A 196 -10.31 -6.39 15.83
C THR A 196 -11.34 -7.41 15.38
N LEU A 197 -10.94 -8.40 14.56
CA LEU A 197 -11.80 -9.50 14.13
C LEU A 197 -11.98 -10.58 15.20
N GLY A 198 -11.29 -10.49 16.34
CA GLY A 198 -11.30 -11.51 17.39
C GLY A 198 -10.62 -12.82 16.99
N ILE A 199 -9.71 -12.77 16.01
CA ILE A 199 -8.93 -13.94 15.57
C ILE A 199 -7.65 -13.99 16.41
N SER A 200 -7.47 -15.07 17.20
CA SER A 200 -6.33 -15.21 18.07
C SER A 200 -5.01 -15.43 17.31
N LYS A 201 -3.89 -14.97 17.89
CA LYS A 201 -2.56 -15.14 17.29
C LYS A 201 -2.21 -16.60 16.99
N ASP A 202 -2.70 -17.52 17.81
CA ASP A 202 -2.43 -18.95 17.62
C ASP A 202 -2.98 -19.50 16.33
N PHE A 203 -4.03 -18.89 15.79
CA PHE A 203 -4.66 -19.31 14.54
C PHE A 203 -3.83 -18.92 13.32
N TRP A 204 -3.20 -17.76 13.32
CA TRP A 204 -2.53 -17.23 12.12
C TRP A 204 -1.00 -17.12 12.21
N ARG A 205 -0.39 -17.46 13.40
CA ARG A 205 1.07 -17.48 13.59
C ARG A 205 1.83 -18.38 12.59
N HIS A 206 1.14 -19.37 12.02
CA HIS A 206 1.70 -20.31 11.04
C HIS A 206 1.55 -19.82 9.60
N THR A 207 0.84 -18.73 9.38
CA THR A 207 0.67 -18.15 8.04
C THR A 207 1.95 -17.49 7.56
N ARG A 208 2.13 -17.49 6.24
CA ARG A 208 3.27 -16.83 5.61
C ARG A 208 3.30 -15.33 5.95
N ALA A 209 2.15 -14.65 5.90
CA ALA A 209 2.03 -13.24 6.23
C ALA A 209 2.53 -12.90 7.65
N PHE A 210 2.25 -13.76 8.64
CA PHE A 210 2.78 -13.58 9.99
C PHE A 210 4.30 -13.77 10.08
N GLN A 211 4.81 -14.77 9.37
CA GLN A 211 6.26 -15.05 9.35
C GLN A 211 7.03 -13.91 8.68
N ASP A 212 6.48 -13.34 7.60
CA ASP A 212 7.08 -12.19 6.91
C ASP A 212 7.11 -10.95 7.82
N ILE A 213 6.02 -10.66 8.56
CA ILE A 213 5.97 -9.56 9.55
C ILE A 213 6.99 -9.77 10.67
N LEU A 214 7.13 -11.00 11.18
CA LEU A 214 8.15 -11.31 12.20
C LEU A 214 9.57 -11.14 11.68
N ALA A 215 9.83 -11.55 10.44
CA ALA A 215 11.12 -11.41 9.81
C ALA A 215 11.49 -9.92 9.61
N GLU A 216 10.54 -9.12 9.12
CA GLU A 216 10.68 -7.67 8.93
C GLU A 216 10.95 -6.95 10.26
N GLY A 217 10.13 -7.20 11.28
CA GLY A 217 10.33 -6.60 12.61
C GLY A 217 11.65 -7.02 13.28
N ARG A 218 12.12 -8.26 13.05
CA ARG A 218 13.44 -8.70 13.52
C ARG A 218 14.56 -7.97 12.80
N GLN A 219 14.44 -7.78 11.49
CA GLN A 219 15.45 -7.09 10.70
C GLN A 219 15.53 -5.61 11.08
N GLU A 220 14.40 -4.94 11.26
CA GLU A 220 14.34 -3.56 11.75
C GLU A 220 14.95 -3.42 13.13
N GLY A 221 14.62 -4.33 14.07
CA GLY A 221 15.18 -4.34 15.41
C GLY A 221 16.69 -4.54 15.44
N VAL A 222 17.23 -5.41 14.59
CA VAL A 222 18.68 -5.62 14.46
C VAL A 222 19.38 -4.38 13.90
N GLU A 223 18.81 -3.74 12.88
CA GLU A 223 19.42 -2.54 12.31
C GLU A 223 19.37 -1.34 13.25
N LEU A 224 18.26 -1.16 13.98
CA LEU A 224 18.13 -0.12 15.01
C LEU A 224 19.15 -0.34 16.13
N GLY A 225 19.22 -1.54 16.70
CA GLY A 225 20.17 -1.86 17.76
C GLY A 225 21.64 -1.74 17.30
N ARG A 226 21.92 -2.01 16.02
CA ARG A 226 23.25 -1.80 15.44
C ARG A 226 23.60 -0.31 15.29
N GLN A 227 22.62 0.53 14.93
CA GLN A 227 22.83 1.98 14.82
C GLN A 227 23.05 2.58 16.21
N GLU A 228 22.21 2.25 17.19
CA GLU A 228 22.35 2.70 18.58
C GLU A 228 23.70 2.27 19.17
N GLY A 229 24.06 0.99 19.03
CA GLY A 229 25.33 0.48 19.54
C GLY A 229 26.57 1.11 18.85
N ARG A 230 26.47 1.50 17.57
CA ARG A 230 27.55 2.24 16.90
C ARG A 230 27.68 3.67 17.42
N GLU A 231 26.56 4.33 17.68
CA GLU A 231 26.56 5.70 18.16
C GLU A 231 27.08 5.79 19.59
N GLU A 232 26.62 4.91 20.47
CA GLU A 232 27.09 4.75 21.84
C GLU A 232 28.57 4.38 21.88
N GLY A 233 29.01 3.39 21.09
CA GLY A 233 30.41 3.01 20.99
C GLY A 233 31.31 4.11 20.47
N ARG A 234 30.80 4.97 19.57
CA ARG A 234 31.54 6.13 19.08
C ARG A 234 31.69 7.21 20.15
N GLU A 235 30.64 7.49 20.92
CA GLU A 235 30.68 8.48 21.99
C GLU A 235 31.66 8.04 23.09
N LEU A 236 31.53 6.80 23.55
CA LEU A 236 32.45 6.22 24.55
C LEU A 236 33.90 6.20 24.04
N GLY A 237 34.12 5.87 22.79
CA GLY A 237 35.46 5.88 22.15
C GLY A 237 36.07 7.28 22.06
N LEU A 238 35.25 8.29 21.79
CA LEU A 238 35.70 9.70 21.77
C LEU A 238 36.06 10.20 23.18
N GLU A 239 35.24 9.89 24.17
CA GLU A 239 35.48 10.27 25.56
C GLU A 239 36.77 9.61 26.10
N GLU A 240 36.94 8.31 25.90
CA GLU A 240 38.13 7.58 26.31
C GLU A 240 39.38 8.07 25.53
N GLY A 241 39.23 8.36 24.21
CA GLY A 241 40.33 8.94 23.42
C GLY A 241 40.78 10.28 23.97
N ARG A 242 39.86 11.19 24.31
CA ARG A 242 40.16 12.50 24.92
C ARG A 242 40.84 12.34 26.28
N ARG A 243 40.37 11.42 27.11
CA ARG A 243 40.95 11.13 28.42
C ARG A 243 42.39 10.62 28.29
N ARG A 244 42.64 9.68 27.39
CA ARG A 244 44.00 9.14 27.13
C ARG A 244 44.96 10.21 26.60
N GLU A 245 44.49 11.07 25.69
CA GLU A 245 45.30 12.16 25.12
C GLU A 245 45.64 13.19 26.22
N ALA A 246 44.67 13.60 27.02
CA ALA A 246 44.87 14.52 28.12
C ALA A 246 45.86 13.94 29.16
N SER A 247 45.73 12.67 29.53
CA SER A 247 46.64 11.98 30.45
C SER A 247 48.09 11.91 29.89
N ALA A 248 48.26 11.53 28.64
CA ALA A 248 49.57 11.46 27.99
C ALA A 248 50.22 12.87 27.86
N LEU A 249 49.43 13.91 27.65
CA LEU A 249 49.93 15.28 27.62
C LEU A 249 50.33 15.74 29.02
N ALA A 250 49.52 15.51 30.04
CA ALA A 250 49.80 15.85 31.41
C ALA A 250 51.10 15.17 31.89
N LEU A 251 51.27 13.88 31.64
CA LEU A 251 52.50 13.16 31.99
C LEU A 251 53.73 13.74 31.35
N ARG A 252 53.72 14.06 30.05
CA ARG A 252 54.84 14.70 29.36
C ARG A 252 55.18 16.07 29.91
N GLN A 253 54.18 16.85 30.27
CA GLN A 253 54.39 18.18 30.86
C GLN A 253 54.95 18.09 32.27
N LEU A 254 54.50 17.16 33.08
CA LEU A 254 54.98 16.89 34.42
C LEU A 254 56.42 16.38 34.44
N GLU A 255 56.79 15.45 33.55
CA GLU A 255 58.17 14.98 33.42
C GLU A 255 59.11 16.12 33.05
N ARG A 256 58.68 17.00 32.20
CA ARG A 256 59.50 18.17 31.78
C ARG A 256 59.68 19.20 32.90
N ARG A 257 58.66 19.34 33.79
CA ARG A 257 58.65 20.36 34.82
C ARG A 257 59.15 19.84 36.17
N CYS A 258 58.80 18.65 36.52
CA CYS A 258 59.11 18.05 37.82
C CYS A 258 60.19 16.96 37.81
N GLY A 259 60.64 16.57 36.58
CA GLY A 259 61.58 15.45 36.40
C GLY A 259 60.84 14.12 36.22
N LEU A 260 61.64 13.00 36.25
CA LEU A 260 61.11 11.65 36.09
C LEU A 260 60.11 11.33 37.19
N LEU A 261 58.91 10.88 36.77
CA LEU A 261 57.88 10.40 37.68
C LEU A 261 58.07 8.92 37.96
N ASP A 262 57.76 8.52 39.17
CA ASP A 262 57.73 7.09 39.52
C ASP A 262 56.47 6.40 39.00
N VAL A 263 56.52 5.09 38.88
CA VAL A 263 55.42 4.29 38.30
C VAL A 263 54.12 4.48 39.08
N PRO A 264 54.07 4.51 40.41
CA PRO A 264 52.81 4.75 41.15
C PRO A 264 52.20 6.11 40.86
N THR A 265 52.97 7.17 40.77
CA THR A 265 52.49 8.52 40.42
C THR A 265 51.95 8.59 39.00
N SER A 266 52.64 8.01 38.05
CA SER A 266 52.19 7.93 36.66
C SER A 266 50.88 7.17 36.56
N SER A 267 50.71 6.01 37.21
CA SER A 267 49.47 5.23 37.22
C SER A 267 48.31 5.99 37.85
N ARG A 268 48.56 6.78 38.92
CA ARG A 268 47.50 7.63 39.52
C ARG A 268 47.03 8.70 38.52
N ILE A 269 47.93 9.32 37.77
CA ILE A 269 47.57 10.31 36.75
C ILE A 269 46.81 9.69 35.58
N GLU A 270 47.20 8.49 35.16
CA GLU A 270 46.44 7.74 34.11
C GLU A 270 45.03 7.33 34.55
N ALA A 271 44.79 7.18 35.85
CA ALA A 271 43.47 6.83 36.39
C ALA A 271 42.54 8.03 36.60
N LEU A 272 43.01 9.26 36.44
CA LEU A 272 42.19 10.47 36.57
C LEU A 272 41.12 10.59 35.51
N SER A 273 39.99 11.19 35.87
CA SER A 273 38.93 11.58 34.93
C SER A 273 39.41 12.72 34.02
N LEU A 274 38.72 12.93 32.90
CA LEU A 274 39.06 14.03 31.99
C LEU A 274 39.01 15.38 32.71
N ALA A 275 37.99 15.64 33.53
CA ALA A 275 37.87 16.87 34.30
C ALA A 275 39.06 17.08 35.28
N GLN A 276 39.47 16.02 35.98
CA GLN A 276 40.64 16.10 36.87
C GLN A 276 41.96 16.31 36.12
N LEU A 277 42.08 15.76 34.89
CA LEU A 277 43.26 15.99 34.04
C LEU A 277 43.27 17.45 33.51
N GLU A 278 42.14 18.04 33.24
CA GLU A 278 42.02 19.46 32.83
C GLU A 278 42.39 20.37 34.01
N GLU A 279 41.93 20.05 35.25
CA GLU A 279 42.30 20.77 36.46
C GLU A 279 43.81 20.62 36.75
N LEU A 280 44.38 19.43 36.59
CA LEU A 280 45.82 19.19 36.69
C LEU A 280 46.62 20.02 35.72
N ALA A 281 46.16 20.14 34.46
CA ALA A 281 46.81 20.93 33.42
C ALA A 281 46.87 22.42 33.79
N LEU A 282 45.86 22.95 34.44
CA LEU A 282 45.82 24.32 34.97
C LEU A 282 46.77 24.48 36.18
N ALA A 283 46.71 23.56 37.16
CA ALA A 283 47.55 23.59 38.35
C ALA A 283 49.05 23.45 38.03
N LEU A 284 49.38 22.70 36.98
CA LEU A 284 50.73 22.47 36.54
C LEU A 284 51.48 23.76 36.14
N LEU A 285 50.78 24.82 35.78
CA LEU A 285 51.40 26.12 35.48
C LEU A 285 52.05 26.74 36.72
N GLU A 286 51.59 26.41 37.92
CA GLU A 286 52.06 26.94 39.18
C GLU A 286 53.08 26.00 39.89
N PHE A 287 53.23 24.75 39.48
CA PHE A 287 54.10 23.77 40.09
C PHE A 287 55.58 24.18 39.95
N ARG A 288 56.32 24.04 41.05
CA ARG A 288 57.77 24.28 41.11
C ARG A 288 58.59 22.98 41.16
N GLY A 289 57.95 21.87 41.44
CA GLY A 289 58.60 20.56 41.48
C GLY A 289 57.66 19.42 41.93
N LEU A 290 58.20 18.24 42.16
CA LEU A 290 57.48 17.01 42.47
C LEU A 290 56.63 17.10 43.73
N GLY A 291 57.06 17.91 44.73
CA GLY A 291 56.29 18.07 45.96
C GLY A 291 54.93 18.75 45.76
N ASP A 292 54.84 19.68 44.83
CA ASP A 292 53.57 20.38 44.52
C ASP A 292 52.57 19.42 43.85
N LEU A 293 53.09 18.52 42.98
CA LEU A 293 52.27 17.49 42.37
C LEU A 293 51.73 16.49 43.40
N GLN A 294 52.59 16.08 44.35
CA GLN A 294 52.17 15.15 45.40
C GLN A 294 51.09 15.76 46.31
N ALA A 295 51.28 17.03 46.70
CA ALA A 295 50.28 17.73 47.50
C ALA A 295 48.95 17.90 46.76
N TRP A 296 48.99 18.15 45.45
CA TRP A 296 47.77 18.24 44.61
C TRP A 296 47.03 16.91 44.49
N LEU A 297 47.77 15.81 44.29
CA LEU A 297 47.20 14.47 44.19
C LEU A 297 46.60 14.02 45.54
N GLU A 298 47.16 14.44 46.67
CA GLU A 298 46.61 14.17 48.01
C GLU A 298 45.28 14.91 48.27
N GLN A 299 45.09 16.11 47.68
CA GLN A 299 43.85 16.84 47.80
C GLN A 299 42.68 16.25 47.00
N LEU A 300 42.95 15.37 46.02
CA LEU A 300 41.93 14.63 45.26
C LEU A 300 41.43 13.37 45.97
N GLU A 301 42.10 12.91 47.02
CA GLU A 301 41.60 11.80 47.85
C GLU A 301 40.51 12.35 48.80
N PRO A 302 39.27 11.74 48.81
CA PRO A 302 38.24 12.13 49.74
C PRO A 302 38.55 11.76 51.18
#